data_bc215797c9451b6d5814d937e6c75e1e
#
_entry.id   bc215797c9451b6d5814d937e6c75e1e
#
_cell.length_a   1.000
_cell.length_b   1.000
_cell.length_c   1.000
_cell.angle_alpha   90.00
_cell.angle_beta   90.00
_cell.angle_gamma   90.00
#
_symmetry.space_group_name_H-M   'P 1'
#
loop_
_entity.id
_entity.type
_entity.pdbx_description
1 polymer ?
#
loop_
_entity_poly.entity_id
_entity_poly.type
_entity_poly.pdbx_seq_one_letter_code
_entity_poly.pdbx_strand_id
1 'polypeptide(L)'
;MPSPARVPAEPERRRVTPDTLLARDLVFACAAGIAIAAACGLRAFLPLLALALGVHFDLVRVDHSAAWIGSTRVIVTLVWATVVEVTADKIPAIDHLLDLIATVLRPAAAAIAAWCTFRAVHPAIAIAAALVLGGGAMGLHVSKAKVRLGSSMLTLGGANPVLSLVEDAIATGLSALALLAPIAALVATGLVVWTLRRVFRARWR
;
A
#
# COMPACT_ATOMS: atom_id res chain seq x y z
N MET A 1 67.68 -18.56 6.25
CA MET A 1 66.22 -18.76 6.35
C MET A 1 65.52 -17.55 5.77
N PRO A 2 64.78 -17.64 4.67
CA PRO A 2 64.07 -16.51 4.11
C PRO A 2 62.83 -16.21 4.96
N SER A 3 62.61 -14.91 5.26
CA SER A 3 61.43 -14.38 5.99
C SER A 3 60.14 -14.67 5.22
N PRO A 4 59.04 -15.10 5.88
CA PRO A 4 57.77 -15.31 5.19
C PRO A 4 57.22 -13.98 4.66
N ALA A 5 56.91 -13.96 3.37
CA ALA A 5 56.31 -12.84 2.69
C ALA A 5 54.96 -12.52 3.34
N ARG A 6 54.74 -11.27 3.78
CA ARG A 6 53.44 -10.79 4.27
C ARG A 6 52.46 -10.83 3.08
N VAL A 7 51.46 -11.73 3.20
CA VAL A 7 50.31 -11.70 2.33
C VAL A 7 49.59 -10.36 2.53
N PRO A 8 49.33 -9.58 1.46
CA PRO A 8 48.56 -8.33 1.59
C PRO A 8 47.20 -8.65 2.19
N ALA A 9 46.79 -7.93 3.23
CA ALA A 9 45.47 -8.02 3.78
C ALA A 9 44.45 -7.74 2.65
N GLU A 10 43.58 -8.71 2.38
CA GLU A 10 42.45 -8.50 1.46
C GLU A 10 41.70 -7.25 1.89
N PRO A 11 41.27 -6.37 0.93
CA PRO A 11 40.47 -5.21 1.27
C PRO A 11 39.23 -5.73 1.97
N GLU A 12 38.94 -5.19 3.15
CA GLU A 12 37.83 -5.49 4.03
C GLU A 12 36.52 -5.27 3.24
N ARG A 13 36.14 -6.28 2.46
CA ARG A 13 34.81 -6.32 1.84
C ARG A 13 33.86 -6.20 3.03
N ARG A 14 33.15 -5.08 3.08
CA ARG A 14 32.11 -4.81 4.09
C ARG A 14 31.27 -6.09 4.24
N ARG A 15 31.58 -6.89 5.24
CA ARG A 15 30.88 -8.15 5.50
C ARG A 15 29.45 -7.78 5.79
N VAL A 16 28.55 -8.08 4.84
CA VAL A 16 27.11 -7.97 5.06
C VAL A 16 26.78 -9.02 6.09
N THR A 17 26.60 -8.60 7.34
CA THR A 17 26.25 -9.51 8.44
C THR A 17 24.80 -9.97 8.27
N PRO A 18 24.42 -11.18 8.71
CA PRO A 18 23.04 -11.62 8.68
C PRO A 18 22.06 -10.61 9.29
N ASP A 19 22.50 -9.91 10.36
CA ASP A 19 21.68 -8.89 11.03
C ASP A 19 21.40 -7.67 10.16
N THR A 20 22.37 -7.25 9.33
CA THR A 20 22.16 -6.10 8.40
C THR A 20 21.27 -6.47 7.24
N LEU A 21 21.26 -7.73 6.78
CA LEU A 21 20.33 -8.22 5.78
C LEU A 21 18.91 -8.26 6.33
N LEU A 22 18.73 -8.79 7.54
CA LEU A 22 17.43 -8.83 8.22
C LEU A 22 16.87 -7.43 8.46
N ALA A 23 17.69 -6.47 8.91
CA ALA A 23 17.28 -5.09 9.13
C ALA A 23 16.85 -4.41 7.81
N ARG A 24 17.59 -4.65 6.72
CA ARG A 24 17.25 -4.13 5.39
C ARG A 24 15.91 -4.68 4.90
N ASP A 25 15.72 -5.99 4.96
CA ASP A 25 14.48 -6.65 4.52
C ASP A 25 13.28 -6.13 5.32
N LEU A 26 13.48 -5.89 6.61
CA LEU A 26 12.46 -5.34 7.50
C LEU A 26 12.08 -3.91 7.12
N VAL A 27 13.07 -3.05 6.84
CA VAL A 27 12.81 -1.67 6.37
C VAL A 27 12.03 -1.68 5.06
N PHE A 28 12.40 -2.55 4.11
CA PHE A 28 11.68 -2.68 2.85
C PHE A 28 10.25 -3.19 3.04
N ALA A 29 10.02 -4.18 3.91
CA ALA A 29 8.69 -4.69 4.21
C ALA A 29 7.80 -3.60 4.85
N CYS A 30 8.34 -2.82 5.80
CA CYS A 30 7.62 -1.70 6.41
C CYS A 30 7.30 -0.59 5.38
N ALA A 31 8.27 -0.26 4.51
CA ALA A 31 8.07 0.72 3.46
C ALA A 31 6.97 0.30 2.47
N ALA A 32 7.01 -0.97 2.03
CA ALA A 32 5.98 -1.55 1.19
C ALA A 32 4.60 -1.52 1.90
N GLY A 33 4.56 -1.90 3.18
CA GLY A 33 3.35 -1.90 3.98
C GLY A 33 2.70 -0.53 4.11
N ILE A 34 3.48 0.52 4.35
CA ILE A 34 2.97 1.90 4.41
C ILE A 34 2.41 2.32 3.05
N ALA A 35 3.12 2.05 1.96
CA ALA A 35 2.68 2.44 0.62
C ALA A 35 1.41 1.68 0.20
N ILE A 36 1.34 0.37 0.47
CA ILE A 36 0.16 -0.45 0.21
C ILE A 36 -1.03 0.00 1.07
N ALA A 37 -0.82 0.25 2.36
CA ALA A 37 -1.88 0.74 3.24
C ALA A 37 -2.43 2.10 2.79
N ALA A 38 -1.57 3.00 2.32
CA ALA A 38 -2.01 4.27 1.73
C ALA A 38 -2.80 4.06 0.42
N ALA A 39 -2.36 3.15 -0.45
CA ALA A 39 -3.08 2.79 -1.67
C ALA A 39 -4.45 2.19 -1.37
N CYS A 40 -4.62 1.46 -0.25
CA CYS A 40 -5.92 0.96 0.23
C CYS A 40 -6.92 2.10 0.51
N GLY A 41 -6.47 3.30 0.82
CA GLY A 41 -7.32 4.48 0.95
C GLY A 41 -7.98 4.91 -0.38
N LEU A 42 -7.39 4.54 -1.51
CA LEU A 42 -7.93 4.78 -2.86
C LEU A 42 -8.77 3.59 -3.34
N ARG A 43 -8.23 2.36 -3.21
CA ARG A 43 -8.86 1.08 -3.58
C ARG A 43 -8.62 0.06 -2.48
N ALA A 44 -9.66 -0.67 -2.05
CA ALA A 44 -9.53 -1.60 -0.93
C ALA A 44 -8.80 -2.89 -1.32
N PHE A 45 -9.25 -3.53 -2.39
CA PHE A 45 -8.83 -4.90 -2.71
C PHE A 45 -7.61 -4.98 -3.61
N LEU A 46 -7.43 -4.03 -4.54
CA LEU A 46 -6.31 -4.04 -5.49
C LEU A 46 -4.94 -3.97 -4.78
N PRO A 47 -4.69 -3.08 -3.79
CA PRO A 47 -3.43 -3.08 -3.07
C PRO A 47 -3.23 -4.29 -2.17
N LEU A 48 -4.31 -4.83 -1.58
CA LEU A 48 -4.24 -6.09 -0.82
C LEU A 48 -3.88 -7.27 -1.74
N LEU A 49 -4.43 -7.30 -2.95
CA LEU A 49 -4.06 -8.30 -3.96
C LEU A 49 -2.58 -8.19 -4.32
N ALA A 50 -2.07 -6.96 -4.50
CA ALA A 50 -0.65 -6.75 -4.75
C ALA A 50 0.21 -7.27 -3.58
N LEU A 51 -0.17 -6.98 -2.34
CA LEU A 51 0.52 -7.54 -1.17
C LEU A 51 0.46 -9.07 -1.15
N ALA A 52 -0.70 -9.65 -1.41
CA ALA A 52 -0.90 -11.10 -1.45
C ALA A 52 0.00 -11.77 -2.49
N LEU A 53 0.08 -11.20 -3.69
CA LEU A 53 0.99 -11.63 -4.75
C LEU A 53 2.45 -11.42 -4.36
N GLY A 54 2.78 -10.28 -3.75
CA GLY A 54 4.13 -9.99 -3.25
C GLY A 54 4.61 -11.02 -2.22
N VAL A 55 3.73 -11.46 -1.32
CA VAL A 55 4.03 -12.52 -0.35
C VAL A 55 4.10 -13.89 -1.04
N HIS A 56 3.20 -14.18 -1.96
CA HIS A 56 3.18 -15.44 -2.70
C HIS A 56 4.44 -15.69 -3.53
N PHE A 57 5.00 -14.63 -4.13
CA PHE A 57 6.22 -14.68 -4.94
C PHE A 57 7.50 -14.29 -4.17
N ASP A 58 7.46 -14.28 -2.83
CA ASP A 58 8.60 -13.95 -1.95
C ASP A 58 9.23 -12.56 -2.21
N LEU A 59 8.49 -11.64 -2.83
CA LEU A 59 8.91 -10.24 -3.02
C LEU A 59 8.79 -9.42 -1.74
N VAL A 60 7.83 -9.77 -0.88
CA VAL A 60 7.60 -9.16 0.43
C VAL A 60 7.64 -10.24 1.50
N ARG A 61 8.54 -10.10 2.43
CA ARG A 61 8.63 -11.02 3.57
C ARG A 61 7.71 -10.57 4.69
N VAL A 62 6.91 -11.49 5.18
CA VAL A 62 6.00 -11.30 6.31
C VAL A 62 6.28 -12.36 7.39
N ASP A 63 5.81 -12.11 8.60
CA ASP A 63 5.86 -13.10 9.68
C ASP A 63 5.01 -14.34 9.33
N HIS A 64 5.40 -15.51 9.86
CA HIS A 64 4.68 -16.76 9.63
C HIS A 64 3.18 -16.66 9.95
N SER A 65 2.82 -15.91 10.99
CA SER A 65 1.42 -15.67 11.36
C SER A 65 0.62 -14.85 10.33
N ALA A 66 1.30 -14.15 9.43
CA ALA A 66 0.72 -13.35 8.35
C ALA A 66 0.84 -14.02 6.96
N ALA A 67 1.55 -15.16 6.85
CA ALA A 67 1.78 -15.85 5.58
C ALA A 67 0.49 -16.32 4.87
N TRP A 68 -0.62 -16.44 5.60
CA TRP A 68 -1.93 -16.79 5.06
C TRP A 68 -2.39 -15.85 3.94
N ILE A 69 -1.95 -14.57 3.95
CA ILE A 69 -2.35 -13.59 2.94
C ILE A 69 -1.84 -13.99 1.53
N GLY A 70 -0.67 -14.64 1.43
CA GLY A 70 -0.10 -15.16 0.19
C GLY A 70 -0.70 -16.49 -0.29
N SER A 71 -1.71 -17.02 0.39
CA SER A 71 -2.34 -18.27 -0.01
C SER A 71 -3.17 -18.12 -1.28
N THR A 72 -3.18 -19.14 -2.13
CA THR A 72 -3.95 -19.15 -3.39
C THR A 72 -5.43 -18.83 -3.17
N ARG A 73 -6.02 -19.30 -2.08
CA ARG A 73 -7.43 -19.02 -1.75
C ARG A 73 -7.67 -17.52 -1.55
N VAL A 74 -6.81 -16.86 -0.78
CA VAL A 74 -6.90 -15.41 -0.54
C VAL A 74 -6.67 -14.64 -1.83
N ILE A 75 -5.67 -15.02 -2.64
CA ILE A 75 -5.39 -14.38 -3.94
C ILE A 75 -6.62 -14.47 -4.85
N VAL A 76 -7.22 -15.66 -5.03
CA VAL A 76 -8.42 -15.83 -5.86
C VAL A 76 -9.57 -14.97 -5.34
N THR A 77 -9.80 -14.94 -4.03
CA THR A 77 -10.82 -14.09 -3.41
C THR A 77 -10.57 -12.61 -3.68
N LEU A 78 -9.32 -12.14 -3.52
CA LEU A 78 -8.95 -10.75 -3.77
C LEU A 78 -9.01 -10.37 -5.25
N VAL A 79 -8.72 -11.30 -6.18
CA VAL A 79 -8.91 -11.09 -7.63
C VAL A 79 -10.38 -10.79 -7.90
N TRP A 80 -11.30 -11.64 -7.44
CA TRP A 80 -12.74 -11.42 -7.64
C TRP A 80 -13.23 -10.14 -6.96
N ALA A 81 -12.78 -9.88 -5.72
CA ALA A 81 -13.13 -8.65 -5.01
C ALA A 81 -12.64 -7.39 -5.76
N THR A 82 -11.42 -7.43 -6.31
CA THR A 82 -10.86 -6.34 -7.13
C THR A 82 -11.67 -6.13 -8.41
N VAL A 83 -12.03 -7.21 -9.12
CA VAL A 83 -12.86 -7.13 -10.32
C VAL A 83 -14.21 -6.49 -10.00
N VAL A 84 -14.85 -6.92 -8.92
CA VAL A 84 -16.13 -6.35 -8.47
C VAL A 84 -15.96 -4.88 -8.09
N GLU A 85 -14.92 -4.50 -7.30
CA GLU A 85 -14.65 -3.12 -6.91
C GLU A 85 -14.47 -2.21 -8.12
N VAL A 86 -13.64 -2.64 -9.09
CA VAL A 86 -13.32 -1.82 -10.29
C VAL A 86 -14.51 -1.70 -11.25
N THR A 87 -15.29 -2.77 -11.42
CA THR A 87 -16.45 -2.75 -12.34
C THR A 87 -17.64 -2.00 -11.75
N ALA A 88 -17.94 -2.25 -10.49
CA ALA A 88 -19.10 -1.67 -9.83
C ALA A 88 -18.96 -0.14 -9.62
N ASP A 89 -17.74 0.36 -9.42
CA ASP A 89 -17.44 1.80 -9.32
C ASP A 89 -17.70 2.58 -10.65
N LYS A 90 -17.88 1.88 -11.76
CA LYS A 90 -18.24 2.48 -13.06
C LYS A 90 -19.74 2.55 -13.31
N ILE A 91 -20.55 1.97 -12.43
CA ILE A 91 -22.01 1.94 -12.54
C ILE A 91 -22.59 2.96 -11.55
N PRO A 92 -23.13 4.12 -12.02
CA PRO A 92 -23.55 5.22 -11.13
C PRO A 92 -24.56 4.83 -10.06
N ALA A 93 -25.45 3.86 -10.33
CA ALA A 93 -26.44 3.39 -9.38
C ALA A 93 -25.83 2.58 -8.22
N ILE A 94 -24.68 1.94 -8.45
CA ILE A 94 -23.99 1.07 -7.48
C ILE A 94 -22.90 1.85 -6.74
N ASP A 95 -22.37 2.90 -7.33
CA ASP A 95 -21.26 3.72 -6.81
C ASP A 95 -21.54 4.26 -5.39
N HIS A 96 -22.75 4.75 -5.12
CA HIS A 96 -23.13 5.23 -3.79
C HIS A 96 -23.14 4.14 -2.72
N LEU A 97 -23.64 2.94 -3.05
CA LEU A 97 -23.63 1.81 -2.14
C LEU A 97 -22.21 1.33 -1.87
N LEU A 98 -21.39 1.30 -2.92
CA LEU A 98 -19.96 0.95 -2.80
C LEU A 98 -19.20 1.94 -1.95
N ASP A 99 -19.44 3.24 -2.08
CA ASP A 99 -18.77 4.25 -1.25
C ASP A 99 -19.14 4.09 0.23
N LEU A 100 -20.36 3.71 0.55
CA LEU A 100 -20.78 3.41 1.92
C LEU A 100 -20.01 2.19 2.47
N ILE A 101 -20.00 1.09 1.73
CA ILE A 101 -19.25 -0.13 2.09
C ILE A 101 -17.76 0.14 2.16
N ALA A 102 -17.21 0.88 1.21
CA ALA A 102 -15.81 1.26 1.14
C ALA A 102 -15.34 2.09 2.34
N THR A 103 -16.24 2.80 3.00
CA THR A 103 -15.94 3.54 4.25
C THR A 103 -15.41 2.62 5.34
N VAL A 104 -15.83 1.36 5.36
CA VAL A 104 -15.34 0.34 6.31
C VAL A 104 -14.25 -0.53 5.67
N LEU A 105 -14.41 -0.91 4.41
CA LEU A 105 -13.49 -1.83 3.74
C LEU A 105 -12.09 -1.24 3.54
N ARG A 106 -11.97 0.02 3.17
CA ARG A 106 -10.67 0.66 2.92
C ARG A 106 -9.79 0.77 4.16
N PRO A 107 -10.27 1.30 5.30
CA PRO A 107 -9.48 1.29 6.52
C PRO A 107 -9.17 -0.12 7.02
N ALA A 108 -10.11 -1.08 6.87
CA ALA A 108 -9.87 -2.47 7.22
C ALA A 108 -8.78 -3.10 6.34
N ALA A 109 -8.82 -2.89 5.03
CA ALA A 109 -7.81 -3.36 4.09
C ALA A 109 -6.41 -2.78 4.42
N ALA A 110 -6.34 -1.47 4.70
CA ALA A 110 -5.10 -0.81 5.10
C ALA A 110 -4.57 -1.34 6.45
N ALA A 111 -5.47 -1.59 7.41
CA ALA A 111 -5.10 -2.17 8.69
C ALA A 111 -4.54 -3.59 8.55
N ILE A 112 -5.16 -4.42 7.69
CA ILE A 112 -4.69 -5.77 7.38
C ILE A 112 -3.30 -5.70 6.72
N ALA A 113 -3.12 -4.85 5.71
CA ALA A 113 -1.84 -4.68 5.03
C ALA A 113 -0.74 -4.26 6.01
N ALA A 114 -1.02 -3.25 6.85
CA ALA A 114 -0.10 -2.79 7.88
C ALA A 114 0.21 -3.91 8.89
N TRP A 115 -0.80 -4.59 9.40
CA TRP A 115 -0.60 -5.69 10.35
C TRP A 115 0.28 -6.78 9.77
N CYS A 116 0.02 -7.24 8.54
CA CYS A 116 0.82 -8.28 7.89
C CYS A 116 2.29 -7.89 7.75
N THR A 117 2.58 -6.65 7.38
CA THR A 117 3.95 -6.20 7.11
C THR A 117 4.72 -5.80 8.37
N PHE A 118 4.05 -5.23 9.38
CA PHE A 118 4.69 -4.80 10.62
C PHE A 118 4.76 -5.90 11.69
N ARG A 119 4.07 -7.03 11.49
CA ARG A 119 4.07 -8.16 12.43
C ARG A 119 5.47 -8.75 12.65
N ALA A 120 6.30 -8.75 11.60
CA ALA A 120 7.68 -9.20 11.67
C ALA A 120 8.58 -8.31 12.54
N VAL A 121 8.19 -7.04 12.79
CA VAL A 121 8.93 -6.13 13.69
C VAL A 121 8.59 -6.45 15.14
N HIS A 122 7.34 -6.23 15.51
CA HIS A 122 6.81 -6.48 16.86
C HIS A 122 5.27 -6.44 16.84
N PRO A 123 4.57 -7.32 17.59
CA PRO A 123 3.11 -7.34 17.63
C PRO A 123 2.45 -6.02 17.99
N ALA A 124 2.97 -5.31 18.99
CA ALA A 124 2.42 -4.01 19.41
C ALA A 124 2.61 -2.93 18.33
N ILE A 125 3.74 -2.96 17.60
CA ILE A 125 3.99 -2.05 16.47
C ILE A 125 3.02 -2.35 15.33
N ALA A 126 2.75 -3.63 15.04
CA ALA A 126 1.78 -4.03 14.03
C ALA A 126 0.38 -3.53 14.34
N ILE A 127 -0.07 -3.62 15.59
CA ILE A 127 -1.37 -3.09 16.03
C ILE A 127 -1.39 -1.56 15.89
N ALA A 128 -0.36 -0.87 16.37
CA ALA A 128 -0.27 0.59 16.25
C ALA A 128 -0.27 1.04 14.78
N ALA A 129 0.51 0.36 13.92
CA ALA A 129 0.55 0.63 12.48
C ALA A 129 -0.81 0.37 11.82
N ALA A 130 -1.50 -0.72 12.16
CA ALA A 130 -2.83 -1.02 11.64
C ALA A 130 -3.84 0.08 12.00
N LEU A 131 -3.84 0.56 13.22
CA LEU A 131 -4.72 1.66 13.67
C LEU A 131 -4.39 2.99 12.96
N VAL A 132 -3.11 3.36 12.92
CA VAL A 132 -2.67 4.64 12.33
C VAL A 132 -2.88 4.65 10.80
N LEU A 133 -2.46 3.58 10.12
CA LEU A 133 -2.54 3.50 8.66
C LEU A 133 -3.98 3.23 8.19
N GLY A 134 -4.76 2.44 8.95
CA GLY A 134 -6.19 2.28 8.72
C GLY A 134 -6.96 3.61 8.86
N GLY A 135 -6.68 4.37 9.92
CA GLY A 135 -7.21 5.72 10.10
C GLY A 135 -6.77 6.69 8.99
N GLY A 136 -5.51 6.60 8.56
CA GLY A 136 -4.98 7.37 7.42
C GLY A 136 -5.70 7.06 6.10
N ALA A 137 -5.95 5.78 5.82
CA ALA A 137 -6.72 5.34 4.65
C ALA A 137 -8.16 5.85 4.69
N MET A 138 -8.79 5.88 5.87
CA MET A 138 -10.10 6.51 6.07
C MET A 138 -10.06 8.00 5.72
N GLY A 139 -9.04 8.72 6.18
CA GLY A 139 -8.84 10.13 5.85
C GLY A 139 -8.70 10.37 4.35
N LEU A 140 -7.96 9.54 3.64
CA LEU A 140 -7.84 9.57 2.18
C LEU A 140 -9.17 9.27 1.50
N HIS A 141 -9.92 8.27 1.96
CA HIS A 141 -11.24 7.94 1.43
C HIS A 141 -12.22 9.11 1.58
N VAL A 142 -12.33 9.70 2.76
CA VAL A 142 -13.21 10.87 3.01
C VAL A 142 -12.80 12.06 2.12
N SER A 143 -11.49 12.28 1.96
CA SER A 143 -10.98 13.32 1.08
C SER A 143 -11.40 13.10 -0.38
N LYS A 144 -11.24 11.87 -0.88
CA LYS A 144 -11.68 11.45 -2.20
C LYS A 144 -13.19 11.63 -2.40
N ALA A 145 -14.01 11.19 -1.44
CA ALA A 145 -15.47 11.33 -1.49
C ALA A 145 -15.90 12.81 -1.65
N LYS A 146 -15.23 13.72 -0.95
CA LYS A 146 -15.47 15.17 -1.13
C LYS A 146 -15.11 15.68 -2.52
N VAL A 147 -14.02 15.20 -3.13
CA VAL A 147 -13.65 15.56 -4.52
C VAL A 147 -14.70 15.05 -5.50
N ARG A 148 -15.17 13.82 -5.34
CA ARG A 148 -16.25 13.23 -6.17
C ARG A 148 -17.56 14.00 -6.02
N LEU A 149 -17.94 14.37 -4.79
CA LEU A 149 -19.15 15.16 -4.56
C LEU A 149 -19.05 16.52 -5.27
N GLY A 150 -17.92 17.22 -5.13
CA GLY A 150 -17.68 18.47 -5.83
C GLY A 150 -17.68 18.34 -7.36
N SER A 151 -17.12 17.24 -7.89
CA SER A 151 -17.18 16.90 -9.31
C SER A 151 -18.62 16.66 -9.78
N SER A 152 -19.39 15.89 -9.01
CA SER A 152 -20.80 15.59 -9.32
C SER A 152 -21.65 16.85 -9.38
N MET A 153 -21.43 17.82 -8.49
CA MET A 153 -22.13 19.10 -8.50
C MET A 153 -21.80 19.96 -9.73
N LEU A 154 -20.57 19.87 -10.26
CA LEU A 154 -20.13 20.68 -11.39
C LEU A 154 -20.40 20.01 -12.74
N THR A 155 -20.41 18.68 -12.82
CA THR A 155 -20.47 17.93 -14.07
C THR A 155 -21.66 16.98 -14.16
N LEU A 156 -22.61 17.06 -13.20
CA LEU A 156 -23.72 16.10 -13.05
C LEU A 156 -23.23 14.64 -13.00
N GLY A 157 -22.04 14.43 -12.43
CA GLY A 157 -21.42 13.09 -12.30
C GLY A 157 -20.63 12.63 -13.54
N GLY A 158 -20.64 13.39 -14.64
CA GLY A 158 -19.97 12.97 -15.88
C GLY A 158 -18.45 12.81 -15.77
N ALA A 159 -17.78 13.49 -14.83
CA ALA A 159 -16.35 13.35 -14.61
C ALA A 159 -15.97 12.23 -13.62
N ASN A 160 -16.92 11.61 -12.94
CA ASN A 160 -16.66 10.54 -11.96
C ASN A 160 -15.97 9.29 -12.56
N PRO A 161 -16.32 8.80 -13.77
CA PRO A 161 -15.61 7.69 -14.39
C PRO A 161 -14.14 8.01 -14.66
N VAL A 162 -13.81 9.25 -15.05
CA VAL A 162 -12.42 9.68 -15.27
C VAL A 162 -11.65 9.71 -13.95
N LEU A 163 -12.27 10.25 -12.90
CA LEU A 163 -11.68 10.22 -11.54
C LEU A 163 -11.42 8.79 -11.08
N SER A 164 -12.37 7.87 -11.31
CA SER A 164 -12.21 6.45 -10.99
C SER A 164 -11.00 5.84 -11.73
N LEU A 165 -10.81 6.11 -13.02
CA LEU A 165 -9.66 5.64 -13.78
C LEU A 165 -8.33 6.19 -13.24
N VAL A 166 -8.29 7.45 -12.86
CA VAL A 166 -7.09 8.07 -12.25
C VAL A 166 -6.78 7.41 -10.91
N GLU A 167 -7.80 7.14 -10.10
CA GLU A 167 -7.65 6.42 -8.81
C GLU A 167 -7.13 5.00 -9.03
N ASP A 168 -7.66 4.27 -10.02
CA ASP A 168 -7.19 2.94 -10.39
C ASP A 168 -5.72 2.97 -10.80
N ALA A 169 -5.33 3.93 -11.64
CA ALA A 169 -3.95 4.08 -12.09
C ALA A 169 -3.00 4.40 -10.93
N ILE A 170 -3.39 5.31 -10.03
CA ILE A 170 -2.58 5.66 -8.85
C ILE A 170 -2.47 4.46 -7.90
N ALA A 171 -3.59 3.79 -7.57
CA ALA A 171 -3.57 2.65 -6.67
C ALA A 171 -2.74 1.50 -7.23
N THR A 172 -2.87 1.20 -8.53
CA THR A 172 -2.08 0.18 -9.22
C THR A 172 -0.60 0.55 -9.24
N GLY A 173 -0.28 1.79 -9.63
CA GLY A 173 1.09 2.29 -9.68
C GLY A 173 1.78 2.28 -8.31
N LEU A 174 1.11 2.76 -7.27
CA LEU A 174 1.63 2.71 -5.90
C LEU A 174 1.84 1.28 -5.41
N SER A 175 0.90 0.38 -5.70
CA SER A 175 0.98 -1.02 -5.30
C SER A 175 2.12 -1.75 -6.01
N ALA A 176 2.27 -1.57 -7.33
CA ALA A 176 3.38 -2.12 -8.08
C ALA A 176 4.73 -1.56 -7.60
N LEU A 177 4.80 -0.24 -7.38
CA LEU A 177 6.00 0.42 -6.89
C LEU A 177 6.36 -0.04 -5.47
N ALA A 178 5.37 -0.31 -4.62
CA ALA A 178 5.57 -0.83 -3.28
C ALA A 178 6.26 -2.21 -3.28
N LEU A 179 5.98 -3.04 -4.27
CA LEU A 179 6.62 -4.35 -4.43
C LEU A 179 8.02 -4.24 -5.04
N LEU A 180 8.19 -3.39 -6.04
CA LEU A 180 9.43 -3.32 -6.84
C LEU A 180 10.47 -2.36 -6.25
N ALA A 181 10.03 -1.25 -5.67
CA ALA A 181 10.87 -0.19 -5.13
C ALA A 181 10.20 0.49 -3.91
N PRO A 182 10.15 -0.17 -2.74
CA PRO A 182 9.38 0.29 -1.59
C PRO A 182 9.71 1.71 -1.13
N ILE A 183 10.97 2.10 -1.18
CA ILE A 183 11.39 3.47 -0.80
C ILE A 183 10.81 4.51 -1.78
N ALA A 184 10.85 4.22 -3.10
CA ALA A 184 10.24 5.09 -4.10
C ALA A 184 8.72 5.17 -3.93
N ALA A 185 8.09 4.07 -3.53
CA ALA A 185 6.66 4.04 -3.20
C ALA A 185 6.29 4.95 -2.02
N LEU A 186 7.14 5.01 -0.97
CA LEU A 186 6.94 5.95 0.14
C LEU A 186 7.00 7.40 -0.32
N VAL A 187 7.98 7.76 -1.15
CA VAL A 187 8.09 9.11 -1.71
C VAL A 187 6.87 9.44 -2.57
N ALA A 188 6.46 8.52 -3.45
CA ALA A 188 5.26 8.69 -4.28
C ALA A 188 4.00 8.84 -3.43
N THR A 189 3.84 8.03 -2.38
CA THR A 189 2.73 8.15 -1.42
C THR A 189 2.73 9.53 -0.75
N GLY A 190 3.88 10.00 -0.29
CA GLY A 190 4.04 11.35 0.27
C GLY A 190 3.61 12.45 -0.71
N LEU A 191 3.99 12.33 -1.97
CA LEU A 191 3.60 13.27 -3.04
C LEU A 191 2.09 13.25 -3.29
N VAL A 192 1.46 12.08 -3.35
CA VAL A 192 0.00 11.94 -3.52
C VAL A 192 -0.73 12.62 -2.35
N VAL A 193 -0.35 12.32 -1.12
CA VAL A 193 -0.95 12.92 0.07
C VAL A 193 -0.76 14.44 0.10
N TRP A 194 0.44 14.92 -0.24
CA TRP A 194 0.75 16.35 -0.30
C TRP A 194 -0.10 17.06 -1.38
N THR A 195 -0.21 16.48 -2.58
CA THR A 195 -1.02 17.03 -3.67
C THR A 195 -2.49 17.12 -3.27
N LEU A 196 -3.04 16.05 -2.70
CA LEU A 196 -4.41 16.06 -2.19
C LEU A 196 -4.61 17.16 -1.15
N ARG A 197 -3.73 17.27 -0.15
CA ARG A 197 -3.80 18.32 0.87
C ARG A 197 -3.72 19.73 0.26
N ARG A 198 -2.87 19.93 -0.75
CA ARG A 198 -2.71 21.22 -1.44
C ARG A 198 -3.97 21.61 -2.20
N VAL A 199 -4.57 20.67 -2.94
CA VAL A 199 -5.83 20.88 -3.67
C VAL A 199 -6.96 21.24 -2.69
N PHE A 200 -7.04 20.54 -1.55
CA PHE A 200 -8.03 20.87 -0.52
C PHE A 200 -7.85 22.26 0.06
N ARG A 201 -6.62 22.65 0.43
CA ARG A 201 -6.35 23.98 1.00
C ARG A 201 -6.63 25.11 0.02
N ALA A 202 -6.40 24.91 -1.27
CA ALA A 202 -6.63 25.93 -2.29
C ALA A 202 -8.12 26.19 -2.55
N ARG A 203 -9.01 25.23 -2.29
CA ARG A 203 -10.47 25.36 -2.49
C ARG A 203 -11.22 26.00 -1.30
N TRP A 204 -10.58 26.09 -0.14
CA TRP A 204 -11.19 26.62 1.09
C TRP A 204 -10.61 27.97 1.51
N ARG A 205 -9.84 28.61 0.65
CA ARG A 205 -9.46 30.05 0.69
C ARG A 205 -10.21 30.83 -0.38
#